data_ceec076f0757c2a0ae8492957c4b0a1e
#
_entry.id   ceec076f0757c2a0ae8492957c4b0a1e
#
_cell.length_a   1.000
_cell.length_b   1.000
_cell.length_c   1.000
_cell.angle_alpha   90.00
_cell.angle_beta   90.00
_cell.angle_gamma   90.00
#
_symmetry.space_group_name_H-M   'P 1'
#
loop_
_entity.id
_entity.type
_entity.pdbx_description
1 polymer ?
#
loop_
_entity_poly.entity_id
_entity_poly.type
_entity_poly.pdbx_seq_one_letter_code
_entity_poly.pdbx_strand_id
1 'polypeptide(L)'
;AQLPRRLAHWLEAEGHDAIHTLDLPAGNRTEDTQVSSLSMREQRVVVTKDMDFVDTFLLQRTPYKLLLVATGNIGNPELVRILEDNLDDIVLALETSDFVELGHDFLISHQ
;
A
#
# COMPACT_ATOMS: atom_id res chain seq x y z
N ALA A 1 8.95 -9.75 -2.19
CA ALA A 1 9.78 -8.80 -1.46
C ALA A 1 8.94 -7.69 -0.87
N GLN A 2 9.30 -7.21 0.29
CA GLN A 2 8.60 -6.13 0.96
C GLN A 2 8.96 -4.78 0.37
N LEU A 3 8.05 -3.82 0.49
CA LEU A 3 8.35 -2.44 0.17
C LEU A 3 9.39 -1.89 1.17
N PRO A 4 10.22 -0.94 0.76
CA PRO A 4 11.29 -0.45 1.63
C PRO A 4 10.73 0.41 2.77
N ARG A 5 11.39 0.34 3.94
CA ARG A 5 11.02 1.14 5.11
C ARG A 5 11.09 2.64 4.82
N ARG A 6 12.03 3.06 4.00
CA ARG A 6 12.16 4.48 3.65
C ARG A 6 10.94 5.04 2.93
N LEU A 7 10.12 4.16 2.32
CA LEU A 7 8.85 4.59 1.74
C LEU A 7 7.92 5.13 2.81
N ALA A 8 7.82 4.45 3.96
CA ALA A 8 7.02 4.95 5.08
C ALA A 8 7.56 6.28 5.60
N HIS A 9 8.87 6.43 5.70
CA HIS A 9 9.48 7.70 6.12
C HIS A 9 9.19 8.82 5.14
N TRP A 10 9.23 8.53 3.83
CA TRP A 10 8.89 9.51 2.81
C TRP A 10 7.42 9.94 2.91
N LEU A 11 6.51 8.98 3.08
CA LEU A 11 5.09 9.29 3.25
C LEU A 11 4.83 10.17 4.48
N GLU A 12 5.51 9.89 5.58
CA GLU A 12 5.41 10.74 6.78
C GLU A 12 5.90 12.15 6.50
N ALA A 13 7.01 12.29 5.77
CA ALA A 13 7.53 13.59 5.39
C ALA A 13 6.57 14.38 4.51
N GLU A 14 5.73 13.69 3.74
CA GLU A 14 4.69 14.30 2.91
C GLU A 14 3.38 14.54 3.67
N GLY A 15 3.36 14.33 4.97
CA GLY A 15 2.21 14.60 5.81
C GLY A 15 1.24 13.44 6.00
N HIS A 16 1.62 12.23 5.61
CA HIS A 16 0.79 11.05 5.77
C HIS A 16 1.27 10.22 6.96
N ASP A 17 0.32 9.65 7.71
CA ASP A 17 0.63 8.75 8.81
C ASP A 17 0.91 7.36 8.24
N ALA A 18 2.17 6.95 8.21
CA ALA A 18 2.61 5.71 7.61
C ALA A 18 3.39 4.85 8.60
N ILE A 19 3.13 3.54 8.57
CA ILE A 19 3.82 2.54 9.39
C ILE A 19 4.34 1.44 8.47
N HIS A 20 5.62 1.08 8.62
CA HIS A 20 6.16 -0.10 7.96
C HIS A 20 5.92 -1.32 8.84
N THR A 21 5.60 -2.48 8.22
CA THR A 21 5.31 -3.69 8.99
C THR A 21 6.46 -4.14 9.88
N LEU A 22 7.70 -3.83 9.51
CA LEU A 22 8.87 -4.12 10.36
C LEU A 22 8.85 -3.34 11.68
N ASP A 23 8.08 -2.25 11.76
CA ASP A 23 7.95 -1.45 12.97
C ASP A 23 6.78 -1.88 13.85
N LEU A 24 6.03 -2.91 13.43
CA LEU A 24 4.99 -3.53 14.26
C LEU A 24 5.62 -4.50 15.27
N PRO A 25 4.91 -4.83 16.37
CA PRO A 25 5.48 -5.70 17.41
C PRO A 25 6.03 -7.04 16.91
N ALA A 26 5.40 -7.64 15.90
CA ALA A 26 5.87 -8.91 15.33
C ALA A 26 6.96 -8.73 14.27
N GLY A 27 7.22 -7.49 13.83
CA GLY A 27 8.23 -7.20 12.81
C GLY A 27 8.03 -8.01 11.54
N ASN A 28 9.08 -8.69 11.08
CA ASN A 28 9.04 -9.50 9.86
C ASN A 28 8.20 -10.78 10.00
N ARG A 29 7.68 -11.07 11.18
CA ARG A 29 6.75 -12.18 11.42
C ARG A 29 5.30 -11.75 11.38
N THR A 30 5.04 -10.48 11.07
CA THR A 30 3.68 -9.98 10.95
C THR A 30 2.97 -10.68 9.80
N GLU A 31 1.86 -11.35 10.10
CA GLU A 31 1.09 -12.06 9.11
C GLU A 31 0.13 -11.12 8.38
N ASP A 32 -0.30 -11.51 7.17
CA ASP A 32 -1.24 -10.73 6.36
C ASP A 32 -2.54 -10.49 7.11
N THR A 33 -3.02 -11.46 7.88
CA THR A 33 -4.24 -11.30 8.68
C THR A 33 -4.07 -10.23 9.76
N GLN A 34 -2.89 -10.12 10.34
CA GLN A 34 -2.60 -9.08 11.33
C GLN A 34 -2.56 -7.70 10.68
N VAL A 35 -1.97 -7.60 9.50
CA VAL A 35 -1.93 -6.35 8.74
C VAL A 35 -3.35 -5.92 8.36
N SER A 36 -4.16 -6.85 7.86
CA SER A 36 -5.55 -6.56 7.49
C SER A 36 -6.38 -6.13 8.71
N SER A 37 -6.20 -6.78 9.86
CA SER A 37 -6.91 -6.42 11.09
C SER A 37 -6.54 -5.02 11.55
N LEU A 38 -5.25 -4.67 11.52
CA LEU A 38 -4.80 -3.33 11.87
C LEU A 38 -5.40 -2.29 10.91
N SER A 39 -5.38 -2.59 9.62
CA SER A 39 -5.94 -1.74 8.58
C SER A 39 -7.42 -1.45 8.86
N MET A 40 -8.21 -2.47 9.13
CA MET A 40 -9.64 -2.32 9.40
C MET A 40 -9.89 -1.53 10.68
N ARG A 41 -9.13 -1.83 11.74
CA ARG A 41 -9.31 -1.19 13.04
C ARG A 41 -8.95 0.29 13.02
N GLU A 42 -7.89 0.64 12.30
CA GLU A 42 -7.39 2.02 12.27
C GLU A 42 -7.71 2.77 10.98
N GLN A 43 -8.45 2.13 10.07
CA GLN A 43 -8.82 2.69 8.75
C GLN A 43 -7.59 3.15 7.97
N ARG A 44 -6.60 2.25 7.87
CA ARG A 44 -5.36 2.49 7.15
C ARG A 44 -5.37 1.79 5.80
N VAL A 45 -4.84 2.46 4.79
CA VAL A 45 -4.60 1.83 3.48
C VAL A 45 -3.41 0.88 3.61
N VAL A 46 -3.55 -0.33 3.07
CA VAL A 46 -2.42 -1.25 2.95
C VAL A 46 -1.76 -1.01 1.59
N VAL A 47 -0.47 -0.71 1.61
CA VAL A 47 0.34 -0.56 0.39
C VAL A 47 1.20 -1.82 0.27
N THR A 48 1.04 -2.56 -0.80
CA THR A 48 1.71 -3.86 -0.95
C THR A 48 2.03 -4.16 -2.42
N LYS A 49 3.01 -5.04 -2.61
CA LYS A 49 3.31 -5.65 -3.90
C LYS A 49 2.73 -7.06 -4.00
N ASP A 50 2.12 -7.56 -2.95
CA ASP A 50 1.71 -8.95 -2.82
C ASP A 50 0.26 -9.15 -3.29
N MET A 51 0.10 -10.02 -4.29
CA MET A 51 -1.22 -10.34 -4.84
C MET A 51 -2.13 -11.08 -3.85
N ASP A 52 -1.58 -11.68 -2.81
CA ASP A 52 -2.40 -12.35 -1.80
C ASP A 52 -3.38 -11.39 -1.11
N PHE A 53 -2.99 -10.13 -0.92
CA PHE A 53 -3.90 -9.12 -0.39
C PHE A 53 -5.04 -8.80 -1.35
N VAL A 54 -4.80 -8.88 -2.65
CA VAL A 54 -5.85 -8.68 -3.65
C VAL A 54 -6.88 -9.79 -3.54
N ASP A 55 -6.44 -11.04 -3.45
CA ASP A 55 -7.33 -12.18 -3.30
C ASP A 55 -8.19 -12.05 -2.04
N THR A 56 -7.59 -11.71 -0.93
CA THR A 56 -8.30 -11.49 0.34
C THR A 56 -9.30 -10.35 0.22
N PHE A 57 -8.91 -9.26 -0.44
CA PHE A 57 -9.80 -8.10 -0.61
C PHE A 57 -11.03 -8.48 -1.44
N LEU A 58 -10.84 -9.21 -2.54
CA LEU A 58 -11.94 -9.61 -3.41
C LEU A 58 -12.91 -10.57 -2.72
N LEU A 59 -12.39 -11.44 -1.85
CA LEU A 59 -13.19 -12.44 -1.16
C LEU A 59 -13.82 -11.95 0.13
N GLN A 60 -13.10 -11.14 0.92
CA GLN A 60 -13.48 -10.79 2.27
C GLN A 60 -13.65 -9.28 2.52
N ARG A 61 -13.33 -8.46 1.54
CA ARG A 61 -13.37 -6.99 1.65
C ARG A 61 -12.45 -6.43 2.73
N THR A 62 -11.35 -7.12 3.01
CA THR A 62 -10.27 -6.65 3.88
C THR A 62 -8.99 -6.68 3.08
N PRO A 63 -8.06 -5.78 3.31
CA PRO A 63 -8.01 -4.67 4.29
C PRO A 63 -9.01 -3.54 3.98
N TYR A 64 -8.98 -2.51 4.82
CA TYR A 64 -9.87 -1.35 4.69
C TYR A 64 -9.80 -0.70 3.31
N LYS A 65 -8.58 -0.44 2.83
CA LYS A 65 -8.30 0.00 1.47
C LYS A 65 -6.98 -0.61 1.04
N LEU A 66 -6.82 -0.82 -0.25
CA LEU A 66 -5.64 -1.49 -0.80
C LEU A 66 -5.04 -0.69 -1.95
N LEU A 67 -3.74 -0.41 -1.85
CA LEU A 67 -2.95 0.09 -2.97
C LEU A 67 -1.96 -1.02 -3.37
N LEU A 68 -2.19 -1.61 -4.52
CA LEU A 68 -1.28 -2.62 -5.07
C LEU A 68 -0.23 -1.93 -5.93
N VAL A 69 1.04 -2.15 -5.60
CA VAL A 69 2.15 -1.66 -6.40
C VAL A 69 2.57 -2.74 -7.39
N ALA A 70 2.19 -2.55 -8.64
CA ALA A 70 2.38 -3.52 -9.73
C ALA A 70 3.44 -3.02 -10.72
N THR A 71 4.55 -2.49 -10.23
CA THR A 71 5.60 -1.88 -11.05
C THR A 71 6.64 -2.88 -11.54
N GLY A 72 6.58 -4.13 -11.07
CA GLY A 72 7.61 -5.12 -11.36
C GLY A 72 8.89 -4.88 -10.57
N ASN A 73 9.98 -5.46 -11.04
CA ASN A 73 11.28 -5.36 -10.38
C ASN A 73 11.98 -4.06 -10.78
N ILE A 74 11.79 -3.02 -9.99
CA ILE A 74 12.48 -1.74 -10.15
C ILE A 74 13.23 -1.39 -8.88
N GLY A 75 14.22 -0.52 -8.98
CA GLY A 75 14.95 -0.05 -7.82
C GLY A 75 14.10 0.85 -6.92
N ASN A 76 14.50 0.93 -5.66
CA ASN A 76 13.78 1.75 -4.68
C ASN A 76 13.70 3.24 -5.06
N PRO A 77 14.76 3.86 -5.59
CA PRO A 77 14.66 5.26 -6.02
C PRO A 77 13.61 5.48 -7.11
N GLU A 78 13.52 4.55 -8.07
CA GLU A 78 12.54 4.65 -9.14
C GLU A 78 11.12 4.42 -8.61
N LEU A 79 10.94 3.46 -7.68
CA LEU A 79 9.66 3.22 -7.04
C LEU A 79 9.16 4.46 -6.31
N VAL A 80 10.02 5.09 -5.51
CA VAL A 80 9.67 6.32 -4.79
C VAL A 80 9.30 7.42 -5.76
N ARG A 81 10.01 7.56 -6.87
CA ARG A 81 9.72 8.58 -7.89
C ARG A 81 8.34 8.36 -8.51
N ILE A 82 8.00 7.12 -8.85
CA ILE A 82 6.68 6.80 -9.42
C ILE A 82 5.58 7.14 -8.42
N LEU A 83 5.77 6.80 -7.15
CA LEU A 83 4.82 7.12 -6.10
C LEU A 83 4.71 8.64 -5.90
N GLU A 84 5.83 9.34 -5.91
CA GLU A 84 5.86 10.79 -5.78
C GLU A 84 5.12 11.48 -6.92
N ASP A 85 5.38 11.06 -8.16
CA ASP A 85 4.74 11.64 -9.35
C ASP A 85 3.23 11.40 -9.37
N ASN A 86 2.75 10.34 -8.71
CA ASN A 86 1.34 9.94 -8.73
C ASN A 86 0.62 10.13 -7.39
N LEU A 87 1.29 10.67 -6.38
CA LEU A 87 0.74 10.70 -5.01
C LEU A 87 -0.61 11.39 -4.94
N ASP A 88 -0.77 12.56 -5.54
CA ASP A 88 -2.03 13.30 -5.50
C ASP A 88 -3.15 12.50 -6.17
N ASP A 89 -2.87 11.88 -7.29
CA ASP A 89 -3.84 11.04 -8.00
C ASP A 89 -4.19 9.77 -7.21
N ILE A 90 -3.20 9.19 -6.53
CA ILE A 90 -3.42 8.02 -5.67
C ILE A 90 -4.36 8.39 -4.51
N VAL A 91 -4.11 9.51 -3.85
CA VAL A 91 -4.94 9.96 -2.72
C VAL A 91 -6.37 10.19 -3.19
N LEU A 92 -6.56 10.87 -4.32
CA LEU A 92 -7.89 11.09 -4.89
C LEU A 92 -8.59 9.79 -5.24
N ALA A 93 -7.86 8.86 -5.85
CA ALA A 93 -8.41 7.55 -6.22
C ALA A 93 -8.85 6.77 -4.98
N LEU A 94 -8.09 6.80 -3.90
CA LEU A 94 -8.41 6.09 -2.66
C LEU A 94 -9.56 6.73 -1.89
N GLU A 95 -9.90 7.98 -2.16
CA GLU A 95 -11.08 8.61 -1.59
C GLU A 95 -12.38 8.02 -2.14
N THR A 96 -12.37 7.58 -3.39
CA THR A 96 -13.55 7.08 -4.08
C THR A 96 -13.56 5.58 -4.34
N SER A 97 -12.40 4.93 -4.22
CA SER A 97 -12.25 3.49 -4.47
C SER A 97 -11.50 2.85 -3.31
N ASP A 98 -11.86 1.62 -3.01
CA ASP A 98 -11.19 0.86 -1.94
C ASP A 98 -10.02 0.03 -2.44
N PHE A 99 -9.86 -0.09 -3.76
CA PHE A 99 -8.77 -0.82 -4.37
C PHE A 99 -8.22 -0.03 -5.56
N VAL A 100 -6.94 0.35 -5.46
CA VAL A 100 -6.23 1.08 -6.49
C VAL A 100 -4.96 0.32 -6.85
N GLU A 101 -4.66 0.26 -8.13
CA GLU A 101 -3.47 -0.42 -8.63
C GLU A 101 -2.56 0.58 -9.32
N LEU A 102 -1.29 0.63 -8.91
CA LEU A 102 -0.27 1.50 -9.48
C LEU A 102 0.74 0.65 -10.24
N GLY A 103 0.79 0.85 -11.56
CA GLY A 103 1.81 0.24 -12.41
C GLY A 103 2.90 1.23 -12.77
N HIS A 104 3.83 0.79 -13.62
CA HIS A 104 4.91 1.65 -14.09
C HIS A 104 4.36 2.84 -14.90
N ASP A 105 3.33 2.59 -15.71
CA ASP A 105 2.76 3.58 -16.63
C ASP A 105 1.27 3.81 -16.45
N PHE A 106 0.66 3.30 -15.36
CA PHE A 106 -0.79 3.40 -15.20
C PHE A 106 -1.20 3.48 -13.73
N LEU A 107 -2.37 4.04 -13.50
CA LEU A 107 -3.04 4.05 -12.21
C LEU A 107 -4.50 3.68 -12.46
N ILE A 108 -4.97 2.59 -11.86
CA ILE A 108 -6.31 2.06 -12.06
C ILE A 108 -7.07 2.04 -10.75
N SER A 109 -8.26 2.64 -10.73
CA SER A 109 -9.20 2.52 -9.62
C SER A 109 -10.15 1.38 -9.92
N HIS A 110 -10.19 0.39 -9.04
CA HIS A 110 -11.11 -0.75 -9.17
C HIS A 110 -12.39 -0.46 -8.40
N GLN A 111 -13.48 -0.55 -9.10
CA GLN A 111 -14.80 -0.27 -8.53
C GLN A 111 -15.45 -1.53 -7.95
#